data_fe49df015027cbfe8427d66bcbdf8749
#
_entry.id   fe49df015027cbfe8427d66bcbdf8749
#
_cell.length_a   1.000
_cell.length_b   1.000
_cell.length_c   1.000
_cell.angle_alpha   90.00
_cell.angle_beta   90.00
_cell.angle_gamma   90.00
#
_symmetry.space_group_name_H-M   'P 1'
#
loop_
_entity.id
_entity.type
_entity.pdbx_description
1 polymer ?
#
loop_
_entity_poly.entity_id
_entity_poly.type
_entity_poly.pdbx_seq_one_letter_code
_entity_poly.pdbx_strand_id
1 'polypeptide(L)'
;MSLKSLAQLLPFSRRATSVLVCETDGFTLRGAVISRVGDGLEVLYAARSEAVEFKAAVSEIIATVRKQGWSGKTAVLLTPGALSTLIELPVAPNSKRPPEQILELVRWELEPLLMQHTTLWSVGRILVGLGYLTEAQATEVLDRQQGRKGIVEANATEVYSFKRYGEMAIEMGFINHRQMEECLTRQAWLQGSGDDIACGWVAQPVPANTEAAEEGHYPWLVCGVNQGMMQQWAAAFAVSGVLLEHLYPLVGCAATAPELVSNATGDVLLIEAHAGLIAGVRVSSGAVMAINLQQSTLKNTLDASLEAYHVLTPPDVQAIWLASALGESDGLEISLTSMLGRQVNQLAIIEGDVTPGMVGAARNALFLHGAARGCAVSVQGPKLPLWHQIEFRAIAAGLLLVLGVGTAELVLQLRQNVAEAERERVGKVAAEMDQAVSRVQVRVDAIKKLQDDIKAKNDAVSQLQKRMDLLSIDVPKRSALVLSIFSELSRTVTDEVVMDRFEETPNDGFRVTAWSLTEKSAQQFVKAYQSVMEPMGYKVVDVTVGPQIGRLSLQGYVLRLRLVYVQS
;
A
#
# COMPACT_ATOMS: atom_id res chain seq x y z
N MET A 1 23.23 -9.29 32.22
CA MET A 1 21.93 -9.02 31.57
C MET A 1 21.51 -10.27 30.79
N SER A 2 20.31 -10.80 31.04
CA SER A 2 19.85 -12.04 30.39
C SER A 2 19.40 -11.71 28.97
N LEU A 3 19.64 -12.62 28.00
CA LEU A 3 19.19 -12.52 26.59
C LEU A 3 17.67 -12.23 26.46
N LYS A 4 16.87 -12.57 27.49
CA LYS A 4 15.43 -12.26 27.56
C LYS A 4 15.15 -10.76 27.79
N SER A 5 16.04 -10.00 28.43
CA SER A 5 15.85 -8.55 28.64
C SER A 5 16.25 -7.74 27.40
N LEU A 6 17.17 -8.23 26.58
CA LEU A 6 17.53 -7.61 25.30
C LEU A 6 16.45 -7.79 24.23
N ALA A 7 15.74 -8.93 24.25
CA ALA A 7 14.62 -9.17 23.34
C ALA A 7 13.41 -8.25 23.63
N GLN A 8 13.29 -7.68 24.82
CA GLN A 8 12.24 -6.72 25.19
C GLN A 8 12.57 -5.28 24.79
N LEU A 9 13.85 -4.97 24.49
CA LEU A 9 14.31 -3.64 24.07
C LEU A 9 14.33 -3.45 22.56
N LEU A 10 14.25 -4.54 21.78
CA LEU A 10 14.12 -4.42 20.35
C LEU A 10 12.66 -4.04 20.02
N PRO A 11 12.43 -3.01 19.19
CA PRO A 11 11.09 -2.66 18.72
C PRO A 11 10.61 -3.64 17.65
N PHE A 12 10.76 -4.95 17.90
CA PHE A 12 10.03 -5.95 17.15
C PHE A 12 8.57 -5.70 17.44
N SER A 13 7.84 -5.26 16.44
CA SER A 13 6.43 -4.95 16.42
C SER A 13 5.71 -5.85 17.44
N ARG A 14 5.29 -5.27 18.57
CA ARG A 14 4.29 -5.93 19.41
C ARG A 14 3.16 -6.23 18.45
N ARG A 15 2.94 -7.51 18.15
CA ARG A 15 1.82 -7.95 17.32
C ARG A 15 0.60 -7.25 17.86
N ALA A 16 -0.08 -6.51 17.00
CA ALA A 16 -1.34 -5.91 17.40
C ALA A 16 -2.23 -7.03 17.92
N THR A 17 -2.67 -6.95 19.15
CA THR A 17 -3.58 -7.93 19.74
C THR A 17 -5.01 -7.68 19.29
N SER A 18 -5.30 -6.46 18.85
CA SER A 18 -6.59 -6.04 18.32
C SER A 18 -6.43 -5.07 17.17
N VAL A 19 -7.41 -5.04 16.27
CA VAL A 19 -7.47 -4.15 15.12
C VAL A 19 -8.87 -3.56 15.00
N LEU A 20 -8.97 -2.29 14.62
CA LEU A 20 -10.23 -1.70 14.19
C LEU A 20 -10.47 -2.11 12.73
N VAL A 21 -11.50 -2.89 12.50
CA VAL A 21 -11.96 -3.25 11.15
C VAL A 21 -13.13 -2.36 10.81
N CYS A 22 -13.00 -1.62 9.72
CA CYS A 22 -14.09 -0.84 9.16
C CYS A 22 -14.57 -1.49 7.86
N GLU A 23 -15.86 -1.44 7.61
CA GLU A 23 -16.48 -1.90 6.36
C GLU A 23 -17.45 -0.83 5.85
N THR A 24 -17.33 -0.51 4.58
CA THR A 24 -18.30 0.34 3.90
C THR A 24 -18.89 -0.37 2.69
N ASP A 25 -20.17 -0.16 2.48
CA ASP A 25 -20.91 -0.52 1.26
C ASP A 25 -21.06 0.69 0.31
N GLY A 26 -20.45 1.84 0.65
CA GLY A 26 -20.60 3.11 -0.06
C GLY A 26 -21.74 3.98 0.50
N PHE A 27 -22.60 3.44 1.35
CA PHE A 27 -23.74 4.14 1.93
C PHE A 27 -23.63 4.29 3.45
N THR A 28 -23.09 3.27 4.12
CA THR A 28 -22.88 3.26 5.56
C THR A 28 -21.43 2.87 5.87
N LEU A 29 -20.98 3.21 7.07
CA LEU A 29 -19.72 2.74 7.61
C LEU A 29 -19.98 1.95 8.87
N ARG A 30 -19.56 0.68 8.89
CA ARG A 30 -19.52 -0.17 10.08
C ARG A 30 -18.09 -0.22 10.61
N GLY A 31 -17.94 -0.34 11.91
CA GLY A 31 -16.63 -0.50 12.53
C GLY A 31 -16.71 -1.48 13.69
N ALA A 32 -15.75 -2.37 13.78
CA ALA A 32 -15.62 -3.28 14.91
C ALA A 32 -14.17 -3.38 15.38
N VAL A 33 -13.96 -3.40 16.66
CA VAL A 33 -12.68 -3.73 17.25
C VAL A 33 -12.66 -5.22 17.51
N ILE A 34 -11.81 -5.92 16.76
CA ILE A 34 -11.67 -7.37 16.84
C ILE A 34 -10.30 -7.70 17.43
N SER A 35 -10.29 -8.56 18.43
CA SER A 35 -9.09 -9.01 19.14
C SER A 35 -8.82 -10.47 18.83
N ARG A 36 -7.53 -10.79 18.84
CA ARG A 36 -7.06 -12.16 18.79
C ARG A 36 -7.01 -12.75 20.20
N VAL A 37 -7.73 -13.86 20.40
CA VAL A 37 -7.72 -14.63 21.65
C VAL A 37 -7.28 -16.07 21.33
N GLY A 38 -6.01 -16.37 21.59
CA GLY A 38 -5.41 -17.66 21.20
C GLY A 38 -5.40 -17.82 19.67
N ASP A 39 -6.09 -18.82 19.17
CA ASP A 39 -6.29 -19.08 17.73
C ASP A 39 -7.67 -18.58 17.24
N GLY A 40 -8.49 -18.01 18.11
CA GLY A 40 -9.79 -17.43 17.79
C GLY A 40 -9.76 -15.91 17.66
N LEU A 41 -10.93 -15.37 17.30
CA LEU A 41 -11.22 -13.94 17.23
C LEU A 41 -12.39 -13.62 18.17
N GLU A 42 -12.32 -12.47 18.81
CA GLU A 42 -13.38 -11.94 19.68
C GLU A 42 -13.68 -10.50 19.28
N VAL A 43 -14.97 -10.20 19.12
CA VAL A 43 -15.45 -8.84 18.90
C VAL A 43 -15.56 -8.13 20.24
N LEU A 44 -14.77 -7.09 20.43
CA LEU A 44 -14.79 -6.32 21.67
C LEU A 44 -15.80 -5.17 21.64
N TYR A 45 -15.84 -4.47 20.52
CA TYR A 45 -16.67 -3.28 20.33
C TYR A 45 -17.16 -3.22 18.91
N ALA A 46 -18.36 -2.67 18.72
CA ALA A 46 -18.93 -2.40 17.41
C ALA A 46 -19.57 -1.02 17.37
N ALA A 47 -19.59 -0.41 16.19
CA ALA A 47 -20.17 0.90 15.94
C ALA A 47 -20.61 0.99 14.48
N ARG A 48 -21.65 1.82 14.23
CA ARG A 48 -22.16 2.13 12.90
C ARG A 48 -22.30 3.64 12.74
N SER A 49 -22.02 4.16 11.56
CA SER A 49 -22.25 5.54 11.19
C SER A 49 -22.98 5.62 9.86
N GLU A 50 -23.96 6.54 9.78
CA GLU A 50 -24.71 6.87 8.58
C GLU A 50 -24.37 8.28 8.06
N ALA A 51 -23.30 8.87 8.60
CA ALA A 51 -22.84 10.19 8.15
C ALA A 51 -22.59 10.19 6.64
N VAL A 52 -22.99 11.25 5.97
CA VAL A 52 -22.87 11.37 4.52
C VAL A 52 -21.40 11.54 4.10
N GLU A 53 -20.63 12.28 4.88
CA GLU A 53 -19.19 12.46 4.62
C GLU A 53 -18.35 11.34 5.21
N PHE A 54 -17.48 10.73 4.42
CA PHE A 54 -16.62 9.64 4.86
C PHE A 54 -15.75 10.00 6.08
N LYS A 55 -15.16 11.19 6.07
CA LYS A 55 -14.34 11.68 7.17
C LYS A 55 -15.13 11.81 8.49
N ALA A 56 -16.37 12.27 8.41
CA ALA A 56 -17.26 12.33 9.55
C ALA A 56 -17.62 10.93 10.05
N ALA A 57 -17.97 10.01 9.15
CA ALA A 57 -18.30 8.62 9.48
C ALA A 57 -17.13 7.93 10.19
N VAL A 58 -15.91 8.05 9.68
CA VAL A 58 -14.70 7.50 10.33
C VAL A 58 -14.48 8.10 11.72
N SER A 59 -14.65 9.42 11.85
CA SER A 59 -14.47 10.09 13.14
C SER A 59 -15.50 9.64 14.18
N GLU A 60 -16.76 9.44 13.77
CA GLU A 60 -17.84 8.92 14.63
C GLU A 60 -17.54 7.49 15.11
N ILE A 61 -17.15 6.59 14.20
CA ILE A 61 -16.78 5.22 14.53
C ILE A 61 -15.63 5.22 15.56
N ILE A 62 -14.55 5.94 15.26
CA ILE A 62 -13.37 5.98 16.13
C ILE A 62 -13.73 6.59 17.50
N ALA A 63 -14.53 7.66 17.52
CA ALA A 63 -14.97 8.25 18.77
C ALA A 63 -15.83 7.29 19.60
N THR A 64 -16.71 6.53 18.96
CA THR A 64 -17.58 5.55 19.61
C THR A 64 -16.77 4.40 20.22
N VAL A 65 -15.87 3.76 19.46
CA VAL A 65 -15.06 2.66 19.99
C VAL A 65 -14.06 3.10 21.05
N ARG A 66 -13.56 4.35 20.97
CA ARG A 66 -12.72 4.94 22.03
C ARG A 66 -13.48 5.17 23.34
N LYS A 67 -14.73 5.64 23.27
CA LYS A 67 -15.62 5.75 24.45
C LYS A 67 -15.86 4.39 25.10
N GLN A 68 -15.87 3.32 24.33
CA GLN A 68 -16.02 1.94 24.80
C GLN A 68 -14.72 1.36 25.39
N GLY A 69 -13.59 2.08 25.27
CA GLY A 69 -12.30 1.70 25.88
C GLY A 69 -11.20 1.29 24.89
N TRP A 70 -11.42 1.39 23.58
CA TRP A 70 -10.37 1.07 22.63
C TRP A 70 -9.27 2.13 22.59
N SER A 71 -8.02 1.69 22.75
CA SER A 71 -6.81 2.56 22.71
C SER A 71 -5.87 2.23 21.56
N GLY A 72 -6.25 1.31 20.66
CA GLY A 72 -5.44 0.93 19.50
C GLY A 72 -5.26 2.08 18.51
N LYS A 73 -4.28 1.93 17.64
CA LYS A 73 -3.90 2.96 16.66
C LYS A 73 -3.94 2.47 15.22
N THR A 74 -4.31 1.23 14.98
CA THR A 74 -4.31 0.62 13.66
C THR A 74 -5.70 0.22 13.23
N ALA A 75 -6.01 0.45 11.97
CA ALA A 75 -7.26 0.05 11.34
C ALA A 75 -7.03 -0.61 9.99
N VAL A 76 -8.02 -1.38 9.56
CA VAL A 76 -8.17 -1.88 8.19
C VAL A 76 -9.54 -1.50 7.67
N LEU A 77 -9.66 -1.33 6.36
CA LEU A 77 -10.92 -0.92 5.70
C LEU A 77 -11.29 -1.91 4.60
N LEU A 78 -12.52 -2.44 4.68
CA LEU A 78 -13.15 -3.15 3.58
C LEU A 78 -13.98 -2.16 2.77
N THR A 79 -13.83 -2.20 1.44
CA THR A 79 -14.50 -1.24 0.57
C THR A 79 -14.81 -1.86 -0.79
N PRO A 80 -16.00 -1.53 -1.36
CA PRO A 80 -16.32 -1.93 -2.71
C PRO A 80 -15.54 -1.13 -3.78
N GLY A 81 -14.86 -0.06 -3.40
CA GLY A 81 -13.93 0.65 -4.30
C GLY A 81 -12.62 -0.11 -4.57
N ALA A 82 -12.37 -1.20 -3.85
CA ALA A 82 -11.26 -2.11 -4.12
C ALA A 82 -11.77 -3.32 -4.93
N LEU A 83 -11.19 -3.55 -6.10
CA LEU A 83 -11.45 -4.72 -6.92
C LEU A 83 -10.68 -5.92 -6.38
N SER A 84 -11.32 -7.10 -6.35
CA SER A 84 -10.65 -8.40 -6.16
C SER A 84 -10.94 -9.31 -7.34
N THR A 85 -9.91 -9.94 -7.87
CA THR A 85 -10.04 -10.89 -8.99
C THR A 85 -8.89 -11.89 -9.00
N LEU A 86 -9.06 -12.95 -9.77
CA LEU A 86 -7.99 -13.88 -10.09
C LEU A 86 -7.40 -13.53 -11.45
N ILE A 87 -6.07 -13.53 -11.51
CA ILE A 87 -5.31 -13.39 -12.75
C ILE A 87 -4.29 -14.51 -12.86
N GLU A 88 -3.88 -14.82 -14.07
CA GLU A 88 -2.82 -15.78 -14.35
C GLU A 88 -1.53 -15.02 -14.68
N LEU A 89 -0.48 -15.28 -13.91
CA LEU A 89 0.82 -14.66 -14.15
C LEU A 89 1.88 -15.71 -14.48
N PRO A 90 2.85 -15.39 -15.35
CA PRO A 90 3.99 -16.24 -15.63
C PRO A 90 5.04 -16.20 -14.51
N VAL A 91 4.57 -16.27 -13.27
CA VAL A 91 5.37 -16.18 -12.05
C VAL A 91 4.97 -17.27 -11.09
N ALA A 92 5.86 -18.23 -10.86
CA ALA A 92 5.60 -19.29 -9.90
C ALA A 92 5.48 -18.72 -8.47
N PRO A 93 4.62 -19.29 -7.62
CA PRO A 93 4.40 -18.85 -6.23
C PRO A 93 5.69 -18.77 -5.38
N ASN A 94 6.64 -19.67 -5.65
CA ASN A 94 7.93 -19.75 -4.95
C ASN A 94 9.07 -19.01 -5.66
N SER A 95 8.75 -18.19 -6.65
CA SER A 95 9.75 -17.45 -7.42
C SER A 95 10.47 -16.43 -6.53
N LYS A 96 11.78 -16.25 -6.78
CA LYS A 96 12.59 -15.23 -6.10
C LYS A 96 12.52 -13.87 -6.81
N ARG A 97 11.49 -13.62 -7.61
CA ARG A 97 11.33 -12.31 -8.28
C ARG A 97 11.15 -11.20 -7.26
N PRO A 98 11.77 -10.03 -7.46
CA PRO A 98 11.56 -8.87 -6.63
C PRO A 98 10.07 -8.46 -6.60
N PRO A 99 9.54 -8.04 -5.43
CA PRO A 99 8.14 -7.61 -5.32
C PRO A 99 7.75 -6.51 -6.30
N GLU A 100 8.68 -5.64 -6.66
CA GLU A 100 8.47 -4.55 -7.62
C GLU A 100 8.12 -5.06 -9.03
N GLN A 101 8.75 -6.16 -9.47
CA GLN A 101 8.44 -6.76 -10.76
C GLN A 101 7.08 -7.45 -10.76
N ILE A 102 6.69 -8.07 -9.65
CA ILE A 102 5.35 -8.65 -9.50
C ILE A 102 4.31 -7.53 -9.49
N LEU A 103 4.59 -6.44 -8.77
CA LEU A 103 3.72 -5.27 -8.72
C LEU A 103 3.44 -4.71 -10.12
N GLU A 104 4.46 -4.58 -10.96
CA GLU A 104 4.28 -4.09 -12.33
C GLU A 104 3.38 -5.02 -13.16
N LEU A 105 3.60 -6.34 -13.09
CA LEU A 105 2.78 -7.30 -13.80
C LEU A 105 1.32 -7.25 -13.32
N VAL A 106 1.11 -7.25 -12.00
CA VAL A 106 -0.23 -7.16 -11.42
C VAL A 106 -0.92 -5.86 -11.81
N ARG A 107 -0.20 -4.74 -11.84
CA ARG A 107 -0.75 -3.43 -12.23
C ARG A 107 -1.24 -3.45 -13.67
N TRP A 108 -0.46 -3.99 -14.60
CA TRP A 108 -0.83 -4.09 -16.01
C TRP A 108 -2.12 -4.87 -16.22
N GLU A 109 -2.27 -6.02 -15.53
CA GLU A 109 -3.45 -6.87 -15.64
C GLU A 109 -4.67 -6.25 -14.94
N LEU A 110 -4.46 -5.54 -13.82
CA LEU A 110 -5.55 -4.94 -13.05
C LEU A 110 -6.10 -3.64 -13.61
N GLU A 111 -5.28 -2.85 -14.32
CA GLU A 111 -5.68 -1.51 -14.77
C GLU A 111 -6.98 -1.51 -15.57
N PRO A 112 -7.15 -2.31 -16.63
CA PRO A 112 -8.41 -2.35 -17.39
C PRO A 112 -9.58 -2.86 -16.55
N LEU A 113 -9.35 -3.82 -15.66
CA LEU A 113 -10.38 -4.41 -14.82
C LEU A 113 -10.85 -3.43 -13.74
N LEU A 114 -9.94 -2.66 -13.16
CA LEU A 114 -10.28 -1.62 -12.19
C LEU A 114 -11.05 -0.47 -12.84
N MET A 115 -10.68 -0.07 -14.06
CA MET A 115 -11.45 0.93 -14.81
C MET A 115 -12.89 0.45 -15.05
N GLN A 116 -13.07 -0.80 -15.45
CA GLN A 116 -14.40 -1.39 -15.59
C GLN A 116 -15.14 -1.44 -14.24
N HIS A 117 -14.46 -1.83 -13.17
CA HIS A 117 -15.04 -1.90 -11.83
C HIS A 117 -15.55 -0.55 -11.34
N THR A 118 -14.84 0.55 -11.63
CA THR A 118 -15.28 1.89 -11.21
C THR A 118 -16.59 2.31 -11.87
N THR A 119 -16.95 1.77 -13.02
CA THR A 119 -18.25 2.05 -13.67
C THR A 119 -19.45 1.52 -12.88
N LEU A 120 -19.23 0.54 -12.00
CA LEU A 120 -20.27 0.03 -11.09
C LEU A 120 -20.82 1.12 -10.17
N TRP A 121 -20.02 2.16 -9.88
CA TRP A 121 -20.34 3.26 -8.96
C TRP A 121 -20.69 4.55 -9.71
N SER A 122 -21.38 4.41 -10.84
CA SER A 122 -21.89 5.58 -11.57
C SER A 122 -22.97 6.30 -10.76
N VAL A 123 -23.14 7.60 -11.03
CA VAL A 123 -24.16 8.43 -10.38
C VAL A 123 -25.55 7.80 -10.41
N GLY A 124 -25.95 7.25 -11.57
CA GLY A 124 -27.25 6.59 -11.72
C GLY A 124 -27.39 5.37 -10.79
N ARG A 125 -26.36 4.57 -10.66
CA ARG A 125 -26.36 3.38 -9.79
C ARG A 125 -26.43 3.74 -8.30
N ILE A 126 -25.69 4.76 -7.90
CA ILE A 126 -25.72 5.25 -6.52
C ILE A 126 -27.08 5.84 -6.17
N LEU A 127 -27.70 6.60 -7.09
CA LEU A 127 -29.05 7.15 -6.88
C LEU A 127 -30.11 6.06 -6.74
N VAL A 128 -29.96 4.96 -7.49
CA VAL A 128 -30.84 3.78 -7.32
C VAL A 128 -30.58 3.09 -5.98
N GLY A 129 -29.32 2.92 -5.60
CA GLY A 129 -28.93 2.31 -4.31
C GLY A 129 -29.42 3.13 -3.10
N LEU A 130 -29.44 4.46 -3.21
CA LEU A 130 -30.03 5.37 -2.21
C LEU A 130 -31.57 5.38 -2.22
N GLY A 131 -32.21 4.71 -3.18
CA GLY A 131 -33.65 4.71 -3.34
C GLY A 131 -34.24 6.02 -3.88
N TYR A 132 -33.39 6.93 -4.40
CA TYR A 132 -33.82 8.21 -4.98
C TYR A 132 -34.33 8.05 -6.40
N LEU A 133 -33.87 7.02 -7.12
CA LEU A 133 -34.35 6.60 -8.42
C LEU A 133 -34.79 5.14 -8.40
N THR A 134 -35.76 4.82 -9.21
CA THR A 134 -36.01 3.43 -9.61
C THR A 134 -35.10 3.07 -10.78
N GLU A 135 -34.88 1.79 -11.06
CA GLU A 135 -34.13 1.34 -12.24
C GLU A 135 -34.75 1.84 -13.55
N ALA A 136 -36.10 1.82 -13.64
CA ALA A 136 -36.81 2.34 -14.79
C ALA A 136 -36.52 3.83 -15.01
N GLN A 137 -36.58 4.64 -13.94
CA GLN A 137 -36.22 6.07 -14.02
C GLN A 137 -34.75 6.29 -14.39
N ALA A 138 -33.85 5.49 -13.83
CA ALA A 138 -32.45 5.57 -14.17
C ALA A 138 -32.17 5.28 -15.65
N THR A 139 -32.86 4.29 -16.22
CA THR A 139 -32.81 3.97 -17.65
C THR A 139 -33.41 5.10 -18.48
N GLU A 140 -34.56 5.64 -18.07
CA GLU A 140 -35.21 6.76 -18.77
C GLU A 140 -34.33 8.01 -18.84
N VAL A 141 -33.61 8.32 -17.74
CA VAL A 141 -32.63 9.42 -17.75
C VAL A 141 -31.51 9.17 -18.76
N LEU A 142 -31.00 7.93 -18.83
CA LEU A 142 -29.94 7.53 -19.74
C LEU A 142 -30.40 7.62 -21.20
N ASP A 143 -31.57 7.07 -21.51
CA ASP A 143 -32.16 7.10 -22.84
C ASP A 143 -32.40 8.54 -23.32
N ARG A 144 -32.90 9.41 -22.43
CA ARG A 144 -33.10 10.82 -22.73
C ARG A 144 -31.80 11.55 -22.96
N GLN A 145 -30.76 11.21 -22.20
CA GLN A 145 -29.40 11.76 -22.42
C GLN A 145 -28.82 11.32 -23.76
N GLN A 146 -29.02 10.04 -24.14
CA GLN A 146 -28.57 9.49 -25.42
C GLN A 146 -29.45 9.97 -26.59
N GLY A 147 -30.76 10.04 -26.41
CA GLY A 147 -31.72 10.52 -27.41
C GLY A 147 -31.47 12.00 -27.79
N ARG A 148 -31.06 12.84 -26.82
CA ARG A 148 -30.62 14.21 -27.13
C ARG A 148 -29.35 14.26 -27.95
N LYS A 149 -28.41 13.31 -27.82
CA LYS A 149 -27.26 13.17 -28.70
C LYS A 149 -27.66 12.98 -30.17
N GLY A 150 -28.60 12.10 -30.44
CA GLY A 150 -29.08 11.82 -31.81
C GLY A 150 -29.79 13.01 -32.47
N ILE A 151 -30.47 13.87 -31.69
CA ILE A 151 -31.13 15.08 -32.21
C ILE A 151 -30.13 16.22 -32.49
N VAL A 152 -29.06 16.32 -31.67
CA VAL A 152 -27.99 17.30 -31.86
C VAL A 152 -27.18 17.04 -33.13
N GLU A 153 -26.96 15.77 -33.46
CA GLU A 153 -26.27 15.40 -34.70
C GLU A 153 -27.11 15.72 -35.96
N ALA A 154 -28.42 15.80 -35.82
CA ALA A 154 -29.34 16.11 -36.93
C ALA A 154 -29.57 17.61 -37.17
N ASN A 155 -29.36 18.49 -36.18
CA ASN A 155 -29.65 19.93 -36.25
C ASN A 155 -28.44 20.75 -35.74
N ALA A 156 -27.47 20.97 -36.61
CA ALA A 156 -26.17 21.63 -36.29
C ALA A 156 -26.24 23.14 -35.96
N THR A 157 -27.39 23.72 -35.65
CA THR A 157 -27.53 25.18 -35.49
C THR A 157 -27.79 25.66 -34.05
N GLU A 158 -28.07 24.78 -33.12
CA GLU A 158 -28.21 25.14 -31.70
C GLU A 158 -27.07 24.57 -30.87
N VAL A 159 -26.37 25.42 -30.12
CA VAL A 159 -25.35 25.02 -29.13
C VAL A 159 -26.07 24.39 -27.95
N TYR A 160 -26.44 23.12 -28.07
CA TYR A 160 -26.94 22.34 -26.95
C TYR A 160 -25.78 21.98 -26.02
N SER A 161 -25.77 22.57 -24.82
CA SER A 161 -24.86 22.10 -23.78
C SER A 161 -25.23 20.65 -23.41
N PHE A 162 -24.27 19.73 -23.54
CA PHE A 162 -24.41 18.36 -23.06
C PHE A 162 -24.68 18.36 -21.55
N LYS A 163 -25.91 18.00 -21.15
CA LYS A 163 -26.26 17.92 -19.73
C LYS A 163 -25.71 16.64 -19.11
N ARG A 164 -25.14 16.77 -17.93
CA ARG A 164 -24.69 15.61 -17.15
C ARG A 164 -25.90 14.80 -16.67
N TYR A 165 -25.68 13.51 -16.37
CA TYR A 165 -26.73 12.60 -15.93
C TYR A 165 -27.56 13.15 -14.77
N GLY A 166 -26.90 13.68 -13.72
CA GLY A 166 -27.59 14.24 -12.55
C GLY A 166 -28.43 15.50 -12.87
N GLU A 167 -27.92 16.39 -13.75
CA GLU A 167 -28.67 17.56 -14.22
C GLU A 167 -29.93 17.15 -14.99
N MET A 168 -29.83 16.07 -15.78
CA MET A 168 -30.96 15.52 -16.50
C MET A 168 -32.00 14.92 -15.55
N ALA A 169 -31.57 14.18 -14.54
CA ALA A 169 -32.45 13.59 -13.54
C ALA A 169 -33.18 14.67 -12.71
N ILE A 170 -32.53 15.80 -12.42
CA ILE A 170 -33.15 16.96 -11.76
C ILE A 170 -34.16 17.63 -12.69
N GLU A 171 -33.83 17.84 -13.96
CA GLU A 171 -34.73 18.45 -14.95
C GLU A 171 -35.98 17.60 -15.16
N MET A 172 -35.85 16.29 -15.12
CA MET A 172 -36.99 15.35 -15.21
C MET A 172 -37.81 15.31 -13.91
N GLY A 173 -37.36 15.97 -12.86
CA GLY A 173 -38.08 16.02 -11.58
C GLY A 173 -37.99 14.73 -10.75
N PHE A 174 -37.10 13.83 -11.12
CA PHE A 174 -36.94 12.55 -10.40
C PHE A 174 -36.16 12.72 -9.09
N ILE A 175 -35.22 13.67 -9.06
CA ILE A 175 -34.44 14.01 -7.86
C ILE A 175 -34.31 15.52 -7.70
N ASN A 176 -33.95 15.95 -6.50
CA ASN A 176 -33.64 17.35 -6.20
C ASN A 176 -32.11 17.57 -6.04
N HIS A 177 -31.69 18.84 -5.96
CA HIS A 177 -30.28 19.21 -5.82
C HIS A 177 -29.61 18.60 -4.57
N ARG A 178 -30.33 18.52 -3.43
CA ARG A 178 -29.81 17.96 -2.19
C ARG A 178 -29.51 16.47 -2.34
N GLN A 179 -30.42 15.72 -2.98
CA GLN A 179 -30.22 14.29 -3.27
C GLN A 179 -29.04 14.07 -4.21
N MET A 180 -28.87 14.96 -5.18
CA MET A 180 -27.70 14.90 -6.07
C MET A 180 -26.41 15.20 -5.34
N GLU A 181 -26.37 16.20 -4.47
CA GLU A 181 -25.21 16.53 -3.65
C GLU A 181 -24.83 15.36 -2.73
N GLU A 182 -25.81 14.75 -2.07
CA GLU A 182 -25.58 13.54 -1.28
C GLU A 182 -25.01 12.41 -2.13
N CYS A 183 -25.58 12.16 -3.31
CA CYS A 183 -25.09 11.14 -4.24
C CYS A 183 -23.63 11.39 -4.62
N LEU A 184 -23.24 12.61 -4.96
CA LEU A 184 -21.88 12.97 -5.31
C LEU A 184 -20.93 12.80 -4.13
N THR A 185 -21.37 13.14 -2.93
CA THR A 185 -20.59 12.92 -1.71
C THR A 185 -20.35 11.44 -1.46
N ARG A 186 -21.38 10.60 -1.63
CA ARG A 186 -21.26 9.13 -1.54
C ARG A 186 -20.39 8.56 -2.66
N GLN A 187 -20.51 9.07 -3.88
CA GLN A 187 -19.65 8.66 -4.98
C GLN A 187 -18.17 8.91 -4.66
N ALA A 188 -17.84 10.00 -3.98
CA ALA A 188 -16.48 10.29 -3.55
C ALA A 188 -15.91 9.29 -2.52
N TRP A 189 -16.74 8.42 -1.93
CA TRP A 189 -16.26 7.29 -1.11
C TRP A 189 -15.72 6.13 -1.94
N LEU A 190 -16.08 6.08 -3.24
CA LEU A 190 -15.91 4.91 -4.10
C LEU A 190 -15.11 5.19 -5.36
N GLN A 191 -14.96 6.46 -5.72
CA GLN A 191 -14.23 6.88 -6.91
C GLN A 191 -13.14 7.89 -6.56
N GLY A 192 -11.92 7.60 -6.98
CA GLY A 192 -10.77 8.49 -6.85
C GLY A 192 -10.43 9.18 -8.16
N SER A 193 -9.65 10.24 -8.08
CA SER A 193 -9.06 10.93 -9.23
C SER A 193 -7.66 10.37 -9.51
N GLY A 194 -7.30 10.28 -10.80
CA GLY A 194 -5.98 9.82 -11.27
C GLY A 194 -5.97 8.36 -11.69
N ASP A 195 -4.94 7.98 -12.43
CA ASP A 195 -4.81 6.67 -13.07
C ASP A 195 -3.88 5.71 -12.29
N ASP A 196 -3.25 6.20 -11.22
CA ASP A 196 -2.36 5.37 -10.40
C ASP A 196 -3.12 4.34 -9.58
N ILE A 197 -2.62 3.10 -9.62
CA ILE A 197 -3.21 1.95 -8.95
C ILE A 197 -2.27 1.44 -7.86
N ALA A 198 -2.81 1.27 -6.66
CA ALA A 198 -2.18 0.50 -5.60
C ALA A 198 -2.71 -0.93 -5.63
N CYS A 199 -1.81 -1.91 -5.56
CA CYS A 199 -2.12 -3.32 -5.71
C CYS A 199 -1.66 -4.16 -4.52
N GLY A 200 -2.38 -5.25 -4.29
CA GLY A 200 -1.97 -6.35 -3.43
C GLY A 200 -2.12 -7.67 -4.18
N TRP A 201 -1.39 -8.70 -3.77
CA TRP A 201 -1.44 -10.01 -4.41
C TRP A 201 -1.12 -11.14 -3.44
N VAL A 202 -1.73 -12.28 -3.68
CA VAL A 202 -1.48 -13.53 -2.94
C VAL A 202 -1.51 -14.69 -3.93
N ALA A 203 -0.44 -15.48 -3.96
CA ALA A 203 -0.42 -16.69 -4.78
C ALA A 203 -1.49 -17.67 -4.32
N GLN A 204 -2.21 -18.26 -5.25
CA GLN A 204 -3.14 -19.32 -4.97
C GLN A 204 -2.50 -20.69 -5.24
N PRO A 205 -2.88 -21.73 -4.50
CA PRO A 205 -2.44 -23.08 -4.80
C PRO A 205 -2.92 -23.48 -6.19
N VAL A 206 -2.02 -24.09 -6.95
CA VAL A 206 -2.32 -24.62 -8.28
C VAL A 206 -2.99 -25.97 -8.08
N PRO A 207 -4.20 -26.21 -8.60
CA PRO A 207 -4.80 -27.53 -8.60
C PRO A 207 -3.91 -28.52 -9.35
N ALA A 208 -3.73 -29.72 -8.81
CA ALA A 208 -2.73 -30.70 -9.27
C ALA A 208 -2.85 -31.16 -10.75
N ASN A 209 -3.95 -30.81 -11.44
CA ASN A 209 -4.25 -31.28 -12.79
C ASN A 209 -4.66 -30.12 -13.74
N THR A 210 -4.14 -28.92 -13.58
CA THR A 210 -4.48 -27.80 -14.46
C THR A 210 -3.45 -27.66 -15.59
N GLU A 211 -3.94 -27.60 -16.83
CA GLU A 211 -3.14 -27.33 -18.04
C GLU A 211 -2.33 -26.02 -17.90
N ALA A 212 -2.87 -25.03 -17.20
CA ALA A 212 -2.21 -23.75 -16.93
C ALA A 212 -0.85 -23.87 -16.21
N ALA A 213 -0.67 -24.88 -15.36
CA ALA A 213 0.61 -25.13 -14.69
C ALA A 213 1.65 -25.73 -15.66
N GLU A 214 1.21 -26.47 -16.66
CA GLU A 214 2.07 -27.01 -17.72
C GLU A 214 2.53 -25.90 -18.68
N GLU A 215 1.71 -24.87 -18.87
CA GLU A 215 2.03 -23.68 -19.68
C GLU A 215 2.85 -22.62 -18.94
N GLY A 216 3.14 -22.83 -17.65
CA GLY A 216 3.93 -21.91 -16.83
C GLY A 216 3.14 -20.69 -16.35
N HIS A 217 1.82 -20.73 -16.38
CA HIS A 217 0.91 -19.72 -15.79
C HIS A 217 0.39 -20.19 -14.45
N TYR A 218 0.37 -19.27 -13.50
CA TYR A 218 -0.01 -19.56 -12.10
C TYR A 218 -1.12 -18.61 -11.64
N PRO A 219 -2.13 -19.11 -10.91
CA PRO A 219 -3.23 -18.28 -10.41
C PRO A 219 -2.76 -17.42 -9.23
N TRP A 220 -3.08 -16.13 -9.32
CA TRP A 220 -2.86 -15.14 -8.28
C TRP A 220 -4.16 -14.43 -7.95
N LEU A 221 -4.50 -14.44 -6.67
CA LEU A 221 -5.56 -13.56 -6.16
C LEU A 221 -4.95 -12.17 -6.02
N VAL A 222 -5.52 -11.21 -6.71
CA VAL A 222 -5.04 -9.84 -6.72
C VAL A 222 -6.15 -8.88 -6.30
N CYS A 223 -5.76 -7.79 -5.70
CA CYS A 223 -6.66 -6.69 -5.42
C CYS A 223 -6.01 -5.37 -5.83
N GLY A 224 -6.84 -4.44 -6.27
CA GLY A 224 -6.42 -3.12 -6.71
C GLY A 224 -7.37 -2.03 -6.29
N VAL A 225 -6.82 -0.86 -6.07
CA VAL A 225 -7.56 0.35 -5.72
C VAL A 225 -6.89 1.56 -6.34
N ASN A 226 -7.69 2.58 -6.66
CA ASN A 226 -7.13 3.87 -7.06
C ASN A 226 -6.28 4.48 -5.94
N GLN A 227 -5.05 4.88 -6.26
CA GLN A 227 -4.09 5.36 -5.26
C GLN A 227 -4.53 6.67 -4.62
N GLY A 228 -5.14 7.58 -5.38
CA GLY A 228 -5.68 8.84 -4.85
C GLY A 228 -6.76 8.60 -3.80
N MET A 229 -7.65 7.63 -4.07
CA MET A 229 -8.68 7.20 -3.13
C MET A 229 -8.10 6.58 -1.86
N MET A 230 -7.13 5.69 -2.00
CA MET A 230 -6.42 5.10 -0.87
C MET A 230 -5.83 6.18 0.04
N GLN A 231 -5.21 7.22 -0.56
CA GLN A 231 -4.64 8.35 0.20
C GLN A 231 -5.72 9.17 0.92
N GLN A 232 -6.88 9.39 0.30
CA GLN A 232 -8.02 10.08 0.93
C GLN A 232 -8.54 9.32 2.15
N TRP A 233 -8.69 8.00 2.05
CA TRP A 233 -9.10 7.17 3.18
C TRP A 233 -8.04 7.17 4.28
N ALA A 234 -6.78 7.00 3.94
CA ALA A 234 -5.69 7.06 4.92
C ALA A 234 -5.67 8.40 5.66
N ALA A 235 -5.87 9.51 4.96
CA ALA A 235 -5.95 10.84 5.56
C ALA A 235 -7.16 10.98 6.50
N ALA A 236 -8.32 10.41 6.15
CA ALA A 236 -9.51 10.44 7.01
C ALA A 236 -9.26 9.73 8.36
N PHE A 237 -8.63 8.56 8.35
CA PHE A 237 -8.25 7.86 9.57
C PHE A 237 -7.16 8.59 10.36
N ALA A 238 -6.16 9.16 9.67
CA ALA A 238 -5.05 9.87 10.30
C ALA A 238 -5.50 11.10 11.09
N VAL A 239 -6.53 11.82 10.65
CA VAL A 239 -7.13 12.95 11.37
C VAL A 239 -7.62 12.53 12.77
N SER A 240 -8.11 11.30 12.89
CA SER A 240 -8.55 10.73 14.18
C SER A 240 -7.41 10.02 14.94
N GLY A 241 -6.15 10.14 14.49
CA GLY A 241 -4.97 9.53 15.10
C GLY A 241 -4.94 8.00 15.01
N VAL A 242 -5.53 7.45 13.95
CA VAL A 242 -5.52 6.01 13.62
C VAL A 242 -4.82 5.81 12.29
N LEU A 243 -3.93 4.84 12.21
CA LEU A 243 -3.21 4.47 11.00
C LEU A 243 -4.02 3.41 10.24
N LEU A 244 -4.41 3.71 9.02
CA LEU A 244 -4.96 2.73 8.10
C LEU A 244 -3.82 1.90 7.52
N GLU A 245 -3.75 0.61 7.87
CA GLU A 245 -2.64 -0.27 7.45
C GLU A 245 -2.95 -0.98 6.13
N HIS A 246 -4.17 -1.49 6.00
CA HIS A 246 -4.57 -2.30 4.85
C HIS A 246 -5.96 -1.93 4.36
N LEU A 247 -6.11 -2.03 3.03
CA LEU A 247 -7.40 -2.01 2.35
C LEU A 247 -7.72 -3.41 1.86
N TYR A 248 -8.92 -3.87 2.16
CA TYR A 248 -9.46 -5.12 1.68
C TYR A 248 -10.59 -4.85 0.68
N PRO A 249 -10.71 -5.65 -0.36
CA PRO A 249 -11.92 -5.65 -1.17
C PRO A 249 -13.11 -6.06 -0.28
N LEU A 250 -14.27 -5.49 -0.54
CA LEU A 250 -15.49 -5.85 0.17
C LEU A 250 -15.83 -7.34 -0.05
N VAL A 251 -15.54 -7.83 -1.24
CA VAL A 251 -15.80 -9.20 -1.68
C VAL A 251 -14.56 -10.08 -1.52
N GLY A 252 -14.77 -11.32 -1.08
CA GLY A 252 -13.73 -12.33 -0.92
C GLY A 252 -13.16 -12.41 0.50
N CYS A 253 -13.41 -11.41 1.35
CA CYS A 253 -12.92 -11.45 2.72
C CYS A 253 -13.66 -12.47 3.59
N ALA A 254 -14.97 -12.67 3.39
CA ALA A 254 -15.74 -13.66 4.12
C ALA A 254 -15.28 -15.11 3.86
N ALA A 255 -14.59 -15.36 2.74
CA ALA A 255 -13.95 -16.65 2.45
C ALA A 255 -12.90 -17.05 3.49
N THR A 256 -12.35 -16.08 4.22
CA THR A 256 -11.35 -16.31 5.28
C THR A 256 -11.95 -16.30 6.68
N ALA A 257 -13.27 -16.20 6.83
CA ALA A 257 -13.96 -16.28 8.11
C ALA A 257 -13.68 -17.64 8.80
N PRO A 258 -13.48 -17.65 10.14
CA PRO A 258 -13.14 -18.88 10.85
C PRO A 258 -14.13 -20.04 10.64
N GLU A 259 -15.41 -19.74 10.58
CA GLU A 259 -16.48 -20.73 10.39
C GLU A 259 -16.35 -21.43 9.04
N LEU A 260 -16.13 -20.67 7.96
CA LEU A 260 -15.95 -21.23 6.63
C LEU A 260 -14.66 -22.07 6.57
N VAL A 261 -13.55 -21.54 7.09
CA VAL A 261 -12.25 -22.23 7.06
C VAL A 261 -12.27 -23.53 7.88
N SER A 262 -13.03 -23.58 8.99
CA SER A 262 -13.14 -24.78 9.84
C SER A 262 -14.02 -25.85 9.24
N ASN A 263 -15.05 -25.46 8.49
CA ASN A 263 -16.10 -26.37 7.99
C ASN A 263 -15.96 -26.71 6.49
N ALA A 264 -15.13 -25.96 5.76
CA ALA A 264 -14.94 -26.17 4.32
C ALA A 264 -13.93 -27.31 4.07
N THR A 265 -14.42 -28.52 3.92
CA THR A 265 -13.68 -29.64 3.38
C THR A 265 -14.08 -29.82 1.92
N GLY A 266 -13.24 -29.35 0.98
CA GLY A 266 -13.51 -29.47 -0.45
C GLY A 266 -13.93 -28.15 -1.13
N ASP A 267 -14.65 -28.26 -2.23
CA ASP A 267 -15.09 -27.10 -3.03
C ASP A 267 -16.37 -26.51 -2.46
N VAL A 268 -16.31 -25.24 -2.15
CA VAL A 268 -17.40 -24.45 -1.55
C VAL A 268 -17.70 -23.25 -2.42
N LEU A 269 -18.96 -22.96 -2.61
CA LEU A 269 -19.44 -21.69 -3.17
C LEU A 269 -19.90 -20.78 -2.04
N LEU A 270 -19.29 -19.63 -1.90
CA LEU A 270 -19.71 -18.57 -1.02
C LEU A 270 -20.42 -17.49 -1.85
N ILE A 271 -21.65 -17.17 -1.47
CA ILE A 271 -22.42 -16.03 -2.00
C ILE A 271 -22.29 -14.90 -0.97
N GLU A 272 -21.76 -13.77 -1.37
CA GLU A 272 -21.66 -12.57 -0.55
C GLU A 272 -22.69 -11.55 -1.04
N ALA A 273 -23.60 -11.13 -0.14
CA ALA A 273 -24.65 -10.18 -0.45
C ALA A 273 -24.43 -8.86 0.30
N HIS A 274 -24.13 -7.81 -0.44
CA HIS A 274 -23.93 -6.45 0.03
C HIS A 274 -24.91 -5.47 -0.64
N ALA A 275 -25.08 -4.29 -0.08
CA ALA A 275 -25.87 -3.24 -0.70
C ALA A 275 -25.29 -2.87 -2.07
N GLY A 276 -26.07 -3.07 -3.13
CA GLY A 276 -25.67 -2.77 -4.51
C GLY A 276 -24.73 -3.79 -5.17
N LEU A 277 -24.28 -4.82 -4.47
CA LEU A 277 -23.29 -5.78 -4.98
C LEU A 277 -23.55 -7.19 -4.45
N ILE A 278 -23.63 -8.14 -5.35
CA ILE A 278 -23.61 -9.58 -5.03
C ILE A 278 -22.35 -10.18 -5.62
N ALA A 279 -21.75 -11.08 -4.89
CA ALA A 279 -20.60 -11.83 -5.41
C ALA A 279 -20.75 -13.33 -5.16
N GLY A 280 -20.34 -14.10 -6.14
CA GLY A 280 -20.00 -15.50 -5.97
C GLY A 280 -18.50 -15.65 -5.80
N VAL A 281 -18.07 -16.40 -4.79
CA VAL A 281 -16.68 -16.73 -4.53
C VAL A 281 -16.55 -18.24 -4.41
N ARG A 282 -15.85 -18.86 -5.34
CA ARG A 282 -15.54 -20.29 -5.25
C ARG A 282 -14.27 -20.48 -4.44
N VAL A 283 -14.34 -21.30 -3.42
CA VAL A 283 -13.23 -21.61 -2.53
C VAL A 283 -12.95 -23.10 -2.56
N SER A 284 -11.71 -23.49 -2.79
CA SER A 284 -11.28 -24.88 -2.74
C SER A 284 -10.06 -25.01 -1.82
N SER A 285 -10.16 -25.89 -0.84
CA SER A 285 -9.05 -26.11 0.13
C SER A 285 -8.52 -24.82 0.76
N GLY A 286 -9.41 -23.86 1.02
CA GLY A 286 -9.06 -22.56 1.60
C GLY A 286 -8.45 -21.54 0.62
N ALA A 287 -8.38 -21.86 -0.67
CA ALA A 287 -7.95 -20.94 -1.72
C ALA A 287 -9.16 -20.43 -2.52
N VAL A 288 -9.09 -19.18 -2.90
CA VAL A 288 -10.08 -18.59 -3.82
C VAL A 288 -9.74 -19.04 -5.24
N MET A 289 -10.70 -19.72 -5.89
CA MET A 289 -10.52 -20.29 -7.22
C MET A 289 -11.24 -19.50 -8.31
N ALA A 290 -12.27 -18.77 -7.96
CA ALA A 290 -12.98 -17.88 -8.89
C ALA A 290 -13.78 -16.84 -8.11
N ILE A 291 -13.95 -15.66 -8.69
CA ILE A 291 -14.79 -14.58 -8.20
C ILE A 291 -15.67 -14.10 -9.35
N ASN A 292 -16.96 -13.97 -9.11
CA ASN A 292 -17.88 -13.34 -10.02
C ASN A 292 -18.63 -12.23 -9.29
N LEU A 293 -18.66 -11.03 -9.87
CA LEU A 293 -19.31 -9.85 -9.31
C LEU A 293 -20.58 -9.55 -10.11
N GLN A 294 -21.69 -9.40 -9.42
CA GLN A 294 -22.97 -9.00 -9.98
C GLN A 294 -23.46 -7.72 -9.32
N GLN A 295 -23.93 -6.79 -10.13
CA GLN A 295 -24.63 -5.63 -9.58
C GLN A 295 -26.01 -6.05 -9.08
N SER A 296 -26.39 -5.53 -7.93
CA SER A 296 -27.67 -5.84 -7.31
C SER A 296 -28.36 -4.55 -6.86
N THR A 297 -29.69 -4.65 -6.80
CA THR A 297 -30.55 -3.72 -6.07
C THR A 297 -31.28 -4.52 -5.00
N LEU A 298 -31.87 -3.84 -4.04
CA LEU A 298 -32.67 -4.51 -2.99
C LEU A 298 -33.81 -5.39 -3.56
N LYS A 299 -34.25 -5.14 -4.79
CA LYS A 299 -35.33 -5.88 -5.44
C LYS A 299 -34.87 -7.11 -6.21
N ASN A 300 -33.62 -7.12 -6.72
CA ASN A 300 -33.14 -8.22 -7.55
C ASN A 300 -31.99 -9.02 -6.86
N THR A 301 -31.86 -8.88 -5.54
CA THR A 301 -30.80 -9.58 -4.77
C THR A 301 -30.85 -11.10 -4.96
N LEU A 302 -32.06 -11.68 -4.97
CA LEU A 302 -32.22 -13.11 -5.19
C LEU A 302 -31.75 -13.52 -6.59
N ASP A 303 -32.20 -12.80 -7.63
CA ASP A 303 -31.86 -13.13 -9.02
C ASP A 303 -30.34 -12.99 -9.26
N ALA A 304 -29.73 -11.92 -8.74
CA ALA A 304 -28.28 -11.73 -8.82
C ALA A 304 -27.49 -12.83 -8.06
N SER A 305 -28.02 -13.29 -6.93
CA SER A 305 -27.44 -14.41 -6.17
C SER A 305 -27.52 -15.73 -6.92
N LEU A 306 -28.66 -15.98 -7.59
CA LEU A 306 -28.86 -17.17 -8.45
C LEU A 306 -27.95 -17.11 -9.67
N GLU A 307 -27.77 -15.95 -10.28
CA GLU A 307 -26.83 -15.77 -11.40
C GLU A 307 -25.40 -16.02 -10.96
N ALA A 308 -24.96 -15.46 -9.82
CA ALA A 308 -23.64 -15.73 -9.24
C ALA A 308 -23.43 -17.23 -8.96
N TYR A 309 -24.47 -17.92 -8.48
CA TYR A 309 -24.45 -19.37 -8.32
C TYR A 309 -24.27 -20.08 -9.66
N HIS A 310 -25.09 -19.79 -10.66
CA HIS A 310 -25.04 -20.49 -11.96
C HIS A 310 -23.72 -20.29 -12.71
N VAL A 311 -23.12 -19.11 -12.60
CA VAL A 311 -21.85 -18.80 -13.25
C VAL A 311 -20.69 -19.58 -12.64
N LEU A 312 -20.69 -19.79 -11.32
CA LEU A 312 -19.54 -20.36 -10.60
C LEU A 312 -19.74 -21.78 -10.09
N THR A 313 -20.89 -22.39 -10.36
CA THR A 313 -21.18 -23.74 -9.86
C THR A 313 -20.65 -24.82 -10.79
N PRO A 314 -19.47 -25.39 -10.53
CA PRO A 314 -19.08 -26.64 -11.16
C PRO A 314 -19.86 -27.80 -10.52
N PRO A 315 -19.94 -28.95 -11.17
CA PRO A 315 -20.67 -30.13 -10.67
C PRO A 315 -20.23 -30.61 -9.29
N ASP A 316 -19.03 -30.24 -8.85
CA ASP A 316 -18.38 -30.78 -7.63
C ASP A 316 -18.51 -29.88 -6.39
N VAL A 317 -19.26 -28.77 -6.44
CA VAL A 317 -19.46 -27.90 -5.27
C VAL A 317 -20.19 -28.69 -4.16
N GLN A 318 -19.51 -28.85 -3.01
CA GLN A 318 -20.00 -29.66 -1.91
C GLN A 318 -20.97 -28.88 -1.00
N ALA A 319 -20.70 -27.61 -0.75
CA ALA A 319 -21.51 -26.77 0.11
C ALA A 319 -21.68 -25.36 -0.45
N ILE A 320 -22.84 -24.77 -0.16
CA ILE A 320 -23.15 -23.38 -0.49
C ILE A 320 -23.24 -22.62 0.82
N TRP A 321 -22.57 -21.48 0.87
CA TRP A 321 -22.58 -20.58 2.01
C TRP A 321 -23.08 -19.20 1.57
N LEU A 322 -23.80 -18.53 2.46
CA LEU A 322 -24.26 -17.17 2.29
C LEU A 322 -23.69 -16.27 3.37
N ALA A 323 -22.99 -15.21 2.98
CA ALA A 323 -22.57 -14.12 3.84
C ALA A 323 -23.38 -12.88 3.46
N SER A 324 -24.41 -12.57 4.21
CA SER A 324 -25.26 -11.40 3.95
C SER A 324 -24.88 -10.25 4.88
N ALA A 325 -24.65 -9.08 4.31
CA ALA A 325 -24.48 -7.81 5.03
C ALA A 325 -25.74 -6.92 4.96
N LEU A 326 -26.85 -7.43 4.40
CA LEU A 326 -28.09 -6.68 4.15
C LEU A 326 -28.99 -6.52 5.39
N GLY A 327 -28.62 -7.12 6.53
CA GLY A 327 -29.44 -7.10 7.76
C GLY A 327 -30.26 -8.37 7.97
N GLU A 328 -31.00 -8.42 9.08
CA GLU A 328 -31.63 -9.65 9.56
C GLU A 328 -32.78 -10.20 8.68
N SER A 329 -33.13 -9.57 7.58
CA SER A 329 -34.49 -9.80 7.24
C SER A 329 -34.77 -10.72 6.13
N ASP A 330 -33.89 -11.06 5.34
CA ASP A 330 -34.50 -11.13 4.03
C ASP A 330 -34.94 -12.49 3.59
N GLY A 331 -34.82 -13.52 4.40
CA GLY A 331 -35.15 -14.86 3.97
C GLY A 331 -34.41 -15.25 2.68
N LEU A 332 -33.33 -14.52 2.36
CA LEU A 332 -32.51 -14.78 1.17
C LEU A 332 -31.98 -16.21 1.21
N GLU A 333 -31.51 -16.67 2.38
CA GLU A 333 -31.08 -18.05 2.60
C GLU A 333 -32.19 -19.04 2.28
N ILE A 334 -33.41 -18.79 2.82
CA ILE A 334 -34.56 -19.64 2.63
C ILE A 334 -34.97 -19.66 1.15
N SER A 335 -34.99 -18.49 0.53
CA SER A 335 -35.32 -18.33 -0.89
C SER A 335 -34.34 -19.05 -1.79
N LEU A 336 -33.02 -18.87 -1.53
CA LEU A 336 -31.96 -19.56 -2.24
C LEU A 336 -32.04 -21.08 -2.04
N THR A 337 -32.23 -21.54 -0.80
CA THR A 337 -32.41 -22.97 -0.50
C THR A 337 -33.58 -23.57 -1.27
N SER A 338 -34.73 -22.85 -1.30
CA SER A 338 -35.91 -23.28 -2.03
C SER A 338 -35.69 -23.34 -3.54
N MET A 339 -35.06 -22.32 -4.11
CA MET A 339 -34.86 -22.22 -5.57
C MET A 339 -33.78 -23.19 -6.07
N LEU A 340 -32.70 -23.37 -5.29
CA LEU A 340 -31.60 -24.25 -5.66
C LEU A 340 -31.86 -25.74 -5.34
N GLY A 341 -32.86 -26.03 -4.49
CA GLY A 341 -33.10 -27.40 -4.02
C GLY A 341 -31.93 -27.98 -3.20
N ARG A 342 -31.04 -27.13 -2.69
CA ARG A 342 -29.85 -27.47 -1.90
C ARG A 342 -29.81 -26.58 -0.68
N GLN A 343 -29.31 -27.14 0.44
CA GLN A 343 -29.14 -26.36 1.66
C GLN A 343 -28.07 -25.28 1.45
N VAL A 344 -28.42 -24.05 1.80
CA VAL A 344 -27.52 -22.91 1.89
C VAL A 344 -27.20 -22.69 3.37
N ASN A 345 -25.94 -22.68 3.72
CA ASN A 345 -25.49 -22.43 5.09
C ASN A 345 -25.22 -20.93 5.24
N GLN A 346 -25.74 -20.34 6.31
CA GLN A 346 -25.52 -18.92 6.55
C GLN A 346 -24.31 -18.69 7.45
N LEU A 347 -23.42 -17.77 7.06
CA LEU A 347 -22.44 -17.20 7.95
C LEU A 347 -23.13 -16.14 8.81
N ALA A 348 -23.10 -16.33 10.13
CA ALA A 348 -23.81 -15.46 11.05
C ALA A 348 -23.20 -14.04 11.07
N ILE A 349 -24.07 -13.03 11.11
CA ILE A 349 -23.69 -11.68 11.53
C ILE A 349 -23.58 -11.71 13.06
N ILE A 350 -22.44 -11.24 13.58
CA ILE A 350 -22.21 -11.16 15.02
C ILE A 350 -22.92 -9.91 15.56
N GLU A 351 -23.30 -9.92 16.84
CA GLU A 351 -23.89 -8.75 17.50
C GLU A 351 -23.16 -7.44 17.17
N GLY A 352 -23.90 -6.39 16.86
CA GLY A 352 -23.37 -5.07 16.49
C GLY A 352 -23.08 -4.89 15.00
N ASP A 353 -23.77 -5.59 14.11
CA ASP A 353 -23.62 -5.51 12.65
C ASP A 353 -22.22 -5.92 12.13
N VAL A 354 -21.52 -6.80 12.84
CA VAL A 354 -20.21 -7.29 12.41
C VAL A 354 -20.37 -8.38 11.35
N THR A 355 -19.99 -8.07 10.13
CA THR A 355 -20.14 -8.96 8.99
C THR A 355 -19.08 -10.07 8.96
N PRO A 356 -19.35 -11.22 8.31
CA PRO A 356 -18.34 -12.24 8.08
C PRO A 356 -17.09 -11.72 7.34
N GLY A 357 -17.26 -10.74 6.45
CA GLY A 357 -16.17 -10.05 5.76
C GLY A 357 -15.24 -9.32 6.74
N MET A 358 -15.80 -8.61 7.72
CA MET A 358 -15.02 -7.93 8.77
C MET A 358 -14.22 -8.93 9.61
N VAL A 359 -14.82 -10.07 9.98
CA VAL A 359 -14.13 -11.13 10.73
C VAL A 359 -13.00 -11.74 9.91
N GLY A 360 -13.25 -12.00 8.62
CA GLY A 360 -12.22 -12.49 7.69
C GLY A 360 -11.06 -11.51 7.54
N ALA A 361 -11.34 -10.21 7.37
CA ALA A 361 -10.30 -9.18 7.29
C ALA A 361 -9.51 -9.05 8.60
N ALA A 362 -10.18 -9.13 9.78
CA ALA A 362 -9.51 -9.16 11.07
C ALA A 362 -8.56 -10.35 11.18
N ARG A 363 -9.00 -11.53 10.75
CA ARG A 363 -8.17 -12.73 10.71
C ARG A 363 -6.92 -12.52 9.86
N ASN A 364 -7.08 -11.98 8.65
CA ASN A 364 -5.97 -11.69 7.77
C ASN A 364 -4.99 -10.66 8.35
N ALA A 365 -5.49 -9.66 9.08
CA ALA A 365 -4.67 -8.63 9.71
C ALA A 365 -3.93 -9.13 10.96
N LEU A 366 -4.56 -9.98 11.79
CA LEU A 366 -4.03 -10.42 13.08
C LEU A 366 -3.22 -11.73 12.99
N PHE A 367 -3.46 -12.58 11.99
CA PHE A 367 -2.77 -13.85 11.82
C PHE A 367 -1.87 -13.80 10.57
N LEU A 368 -0.56 -13.64 10.79
CA LEU A 368 0.43 -13.52 9.71
C LEU A 368 0.70 -14.83 8.94
N HIS A 369 0.24 -15.97 9.44
CA HIS A 369 0.54 -17.30 8.88
C HIS A 369 -0.72 -18.14 8.80
N GLY A 370 -1.12 -18.52 7.61
CA GLY A 370 -2.25 -19.41 7.33
C GLY A 370 -2.44 -19.62 5.83
N ALA A 371 -3.00 -20.77 5.43
CA ALA A 371 -3.18 -21.16 4.03
C ALA A 371 -4.20 -20.27 3.30
N ALA A 372 -5.15 -19.68 4.02
CA ALA A 372 -6.17 -18.79 3.46
C ALA A 372 -5.86 -17.34 3.85
N ARG A 373 -5.10 -16.62 3.03
CA ARG A 373 -4.92 -15.19 3.18
C ARG A 373 -5.81 -14.46 2.20
N GLY A 374 -6.64 -13.56 2.72
CA GLY A 374 -7.32 -12.59 1.88
C GLY A 374 -6.31 -11.64 1.24
N CYS A 375 -6.59 -11.24 0.02
CA CYS A 375 -5.77 -10.24 -0.67
C CYS A 375 -6.04 -8.85 -0.08
N ALA A 376 -4.99 -8.08 0.16
CA ALA A 376 -5.08 -6.72 0.68
C ALA A 376 -4.08 -5.80 0.01
N VAL A 377 -4.46 -4.54 -0.15
CA VAL A 377 -3.54 -3.46 -0.55
C VAL A 377 -2.95 -2.85 0.71
N SER A 378 -1.63 -2.84 0.82
CA SER A 378 -0.95 -2.14 1.91
C SER A 378 -0.91 -0.64 1.62
N VAL A 379 -1.39 0.18 2.55
CA VAL A 379 -1.38 1.64 2.42
C VAL A 379 0.04 2.22 2.39
N GLN A 380 0.96 1.55 3.06
CA GLN A 380 2.38 1.93 3.09
C GLN A 380 3.20 1.31 1.94
N GLY A 381 2.53 0.61 1.03
CA GLY A 381 3.17 -0.17 -0.02
C GLY A 381 3.68 -1.53 0.43
N PRO A 382 4.25 -2.33 -0.48
CA PRO A 382 4.77 -3.64 -0.15
C PRO A 382 5.89 -3.51 0.89
N LYS A 383 5.78 -4.30 1.97
CA LYS A 383 6.83 -4.32 3.00
C LYS A 383 8.13 -4.81 2.36
N LEU A 384 9.08 -3.91 2.22
CA LEU A 384 10.43 -4.27 1.78
C LEU A 384 11.01 -5.33 2.72
N PRO A 385 11.78 -6.30 2.21
CA PRO A 385 12.51 -7.24 3.02
C PRO A 385 13.29 -6.49 4.11
N LEU A 386 13.39 -7.06 5.31
CA LEU A 386 14.05 -6.41 6.47
C LEU A 386 15.41 -5.80 6.11
N TRP A 387 16.16 -6.45 5.21
CA TRP A 387 17.48 -6.01 4.74
C TRP A 387 17.44 -4.73 3.88
N HIS A 388 16.30 -4.34 3.31
CA HIS A 388 16.13 -3.14 2.50
C HIS A 388 15.51 -1.99 3.29
N GLN A 389 15.01 -2.25 4.50
CA GLN A 389 14.50 -1.21 5.37
C GLN A 389 15.65 -0.35 5.90
N ILE A 390 15.55 0.95 5.69
CA ILE A 390 16.57 1.93 6.13
C ILE A 390 16.83 1.80 7.63
N GLU A 391 15.77 1.57 8.41
CA GLU A 391 15.84 1.36 9.86
C GLU A 391 16.68 0.13 10.24
N PHE A 392 16.47 -0.99 9.55
CA PHE A 392 17.25 -2.20 9.79
C PHE A 392 18.72 -2.03 9.40
N ARG A 393 19.00 -1.35 8.28
CA ARG A 393 20.37 -1.02 7.87
C ARG A 393 21.05 -0.09 8.88
N ALA A 394 20.33 0.90 9.40
CA ALA A 394 20.82 1.80 10.43
C ALA A 394 21.11 1.04 11.74
N ILE A 395 20.22 0.15 12.16
CA ILE A 395 20.41 -0.70 13.35
C ILE A 395 21.58 -1.67 13.15
N ALA A 396 21.67 -2.32 11.99
CA ALA A 396 22.75 -3.24 11.66
C ALA A 396 24.11 -2.50 11.60
N ALA A 397 24.15 -1.31 11.00
CA ALA A 397 25.34 -0.45 10.99
C ALA A 397 25.73 0.01 12.40
N GLY A 398 24.75 0.39 13.22
CA GLY A 398 24.97 0.74 14.64
C GLY A 398 25.50 -0.42 15.45
N LEU A 399 24.97 -1.62 15.25
CA LEU A 399 25.43 -2.86 15.91
C LEU A 399 26.86 -3.24 15.50
N LEU A 400 27.17 -3.11 14.20
CA LEU A 400 28.54 -3.31 13.69
C LEU A 400 29.52 -2.29 14.26
N LEU A 401 29.09 -1.03 14.42
CA LEU A 401 29.89 0.03 15.04
C LEU A 401 30.15 -0.26 16.52
N VAL A 402 29.14 -0.67 17.27
CA VAL A 402 29.26 -1.05 18.69
C VAL A 402 30.16 -2.29 18.85
N LEU A 403 30.01 -3.30 18.00
CA LEU A 403 30.89 -4.47 17.97
C LEU A 403 32.33 -4.09 17.58
N GLY A 404 32.50 -3.20 16.61
CA GLY A 404 33.82 -2.71 16.20
C GLY A 404 34.51 -1.93 17.32
N VAL A 405 33.78 -1.04 18.01
CA VAL A 405 34.31 -0.30 19.16
C VAL A 405 34.61 -1.25 20.33
N GLY A 406 33.69 -2.18 20.63
CA GLY A 406 33.87 -3.17 21.70
C GLY A 406 35.05 -4.10 21.45
N THR A 407 35.28 -4.54 20.21
CA THR A 407 36.43 -5.36 19.83
C THR A 407 37.73 -4.54 19.89
N ALA A 408 37.71 -3.27 19.47
CA ALA A 408 38.86 -2.39 19.58
C ALA A 408 39.24 -2.11 21.05
N GLU A 409 38.23 -1.92 21.90
CA GLU A 409 38.41 -1.72 23.34
C GLU A 409 38.96 -3.00 24.03
N LEU A 410 38.46 -4.17 23.64
CA LEU A 410 38.98 -5.45 24.13
C LEU A 410 40.43 -5.69 23.71
N VAL A 411 40.79 -5.35 22.46
CA VAL A 411 42.15 -5.44 21.95
C VAL A 411 43.06 -4.45 22.67
N LEU A 412 42.59 -3.24 22.96
CA LEU A 412 43.33 -2.24 23.73
C LEU A 412 43.53 -2.68 25.18
N GLN A 413 42.52 -3.25 25.83
CA GLN A 413 42.64 -3.83 27.18
C GLN A 413 43.62 -5.00 27.22
N LEU A 414 43.57 -5.91 26.24
CA LEU A 414 44.50 -7.00 26.12
C LEU A 414 45.94 -6.49 25.92
N ARG A 415 46.14 -5.45 25.09
CA ARG A 415 47.45 -4.80 24.91
C ARG A 415 47.92 -4.07 26.17
N GLN A 416 47.00 -3.41 26.90
CA GLN A 416 47.35 -2.82 28.19
C GLN A 416 47.75 -3.88 29.20
N ASN A 417 47.01 -4.97 29.34
CA ASN A 417 47.38 -6.06 30.25
C ASN A 417 48.71 -6.72 29.88
N VAL A 418 48.97 -6.87 28.57
CA VAL A 418 50.28 -7.39 28.11
C VAL A 418 51.39 -6.37 28.39
N ALA A 419 51.13 -5.06 28.17
CA ALA A 419 52.10 -4.01 28.47
C ALA A 419 52.34 -3.84 29.98
N GLU A 420 51.31 -4.07 30.81
CA GLU A 420 51.47 -4.08 32.27
C GLU A 420 52.26 -5.30 32.76
N ALA A 421 51.97 -6.48 32.20
CA ALA A 421 52.74 -7.70 32.49
C ALA A 421 54.21 -7.59 32.02
N GLU A 422 54.47 -6.94 30.87
CA GLU A 422 55.83 -6.60 30.44
C GLU A 422 56.48 -5.55 31.34
N ARG A 423 55.72 -4.52 31.78
CA ARG A 423 56.21 -3.54 32.76
C ARG A 423 56.57 -4.18 34.10
N GLU A 424 55.76 -5.13 34.61
CA GLU A 424 56.14 -5.87 35.83
C GLU A 424 57.38 -6.74 35.62
N ARG A 425 57.50 -7.38 34.42
CA ARG A 425 58.67 -8.16 34.06
C ARG A 425 59.92 -7.27 33.92
N VAL A 426 59.77 -6.11 33.25
CA VAL A 426 60.83 -5.13 33.10
C VAL A 426 61.19 -4.48 34.43
N GLY A 427 60.17 -4.26 35.30
CA GLY A 427 60.40 -3.76 36.67
C GLY A 427 61.20 -4.74 37.56
N LYS A 428 60.92 -6.04 37.44
CA LYS A 428 61.71 -7.06 38.14
C LYS A 428 63.15 -7.18 37.60
N VAL A 429 63.28 -7.09 36.27
CA VAL A 429 64.60 -7.07 35.63
C VAL A 429 65.37 -5.79 35.91
N ALA A 430 64.68 -4.62 35.99
CA ALA A 430 65.32 -3.34 36.35
C ALA A 430 65.76 -3.33 37.83
N ALA A 431 65.03 -3.96 38.75
CA ALA A 431 65.43 -4.10 40.14
C ALA A 431 66.70 -4.98 40.33
N GLU A 432 66.85 -6.00 39.46
CA GLU A 432 68.10 -6.79 39.41
C GLU A 432 69.27 -6.06 38.73
N MET A 433 68.96 -5.07 37.87
CA MET A 433 69.99 -4.29 37.16
C MET A 433 70.44 -3.02 37.87
N ASP A 434 69.75 -2.48 38.86
CA ASP A 434 70.17 -1.36 39.68
C ASP A 434 71.39 -1.63 40.52
N GLN A 435 71.84 -2.87 40.58
CA GLN A 435 73.11 -3.24 41.20
C GLN A 435 74.31 -3.04 40.29
N ALA A 436 74.11 -2.60 39.09
CA ALA A 436 75.24 -2.36 38.18
C ALA A 436 75.23 -0.90 37.64
N VAL A 437 75.90 -0.01 38.33
CA VAL A 437 76.06 1.47 38.10
C VAL A 437 76.55 1.86 36.71
N SER A 438 76.87 0.93 35.83
CA SER A 438 77.43 1.23 34.50
C SER A 438 76.43 1.29 33.34
N ARG A 439 75.10 1.28 33.64
CA ARG A 439 74.06 1.18 32.56
C ARG A 439 73.18 2.42 32.37
N VAL A 440 73.55 3.57 32.86
CA VAL A 440 72.78 4.83 32.69
C VAL A 440 72.80 5.30 31.24
N GLN A 441 73.74 4.93 30.44
CA GLN A 441 73.83 5.34 29.03
C GLN A 441 72.87 4.67 28.11
N VAL A 442 72.44 3.43 28.45
CA VAL A 442 71.41 2.69 27.63
C VAL A 442 70.01 3.25 27.83
N ARG A 443 69.74 3.90 28.97
CA ARG A 443 68.45 4.53 29.24
C ARG A 443 68.09 5.72 28.36
N VAL A 444 69.10 6.50 27.98
CA VAL A 444 68.92 7.74 27.17
C VAL A 444 68.43 7.37 25.73
N ASP A 445 68.96 6.27 25.19
CA ASP A 445 68.62 5.84 23.83
C ASP A 445 67.24 5.19 23.75
N ALA A 446 66.79 4.51 24.84
CA ALA A 446 65.44 3.94 24.91
C ALA A 446 64.37 5.03 25.02
N ILE A 447 64.61 6.11 25.74
CA ILE A 447 63.69 7.25 25.85
C ILE A 447 63.53 7.98 24.51
N LYS A 448 64.60 8.12 23.74
CA LYS A 448 64.57 8.74 22.42
C LYS A 448 63.69 7.94 21.44
N LYS A 449 63.80 6.63 21.48
CA LYS A 449 63.01 5.73 20.62
C LYS A 449 61.52 5.75 20.94
N LEU A 450 61.17 5.90 22.22
CA LEU A 450 59.79 6.06 22.66
C LEU A 450 59.16 7.41 22.24
N GLN A 451 59.96 8.46 22.18
CA GLN A 451 59.47 9.77 21.70
C GLN A 451 59.16 9.75 20.21
N ASP A 452 59.97 9.04 19.41
CA ASP A 452 59.73 8.89 17.98
C ASP A 452 58.48 8.05 17.69
N ASP A 453 58.19 6.99 18.48
CA ASP A 453 56.98 6.16 18.37
C ASP A 453 55.68 6.92 18.75
N ILE A 454 55.76 7.80 19.75
CA ILE A 454 54.62 8.65 20.14
C ILE A 454 54.28 9.64 19.02
N LYS A 455 55.30 10.19 18.33
CA LYS A 455 55.08 11.09 17.22
C LYS A 455 54.40 10.39 16.04
N ALA A 456 54.83 9.19 15.71
CA ALA A 456 54.21 8.38 14.65
C ALA A 456 52.75 8.00 14.94
N LYS A 457 52.39 7.68 16.20
CA LYS A 457 51.03 7.40 16.61
C LYS A 457 50.11 8.61 16.59
N ASN A 458 50.61 9.80 16.95
CA ASN A 458 49.84 11.04 16.87
C ASN A 458 49.52 11.44 15.42
N ASP A 459 50.44 11.19 14.50
CA ASP A 459 50.22 11.44 13.08
C ASP A 459 49.12 10.49 12.50
N ALA A 460 49.11 9.24 12.95
CA ALA A 460 48.07 8.27 12.56
C ALA A 460 46.66 8.64 13.09
N VAL A 461 46.58 9.13 14.33
CA VAL A 461 45.30 9.62 14.92
C VAL A 461 44.80 10.85 14.15
N SER A 462 45.67 11.76 13.76
CA SER A 462 45.30 12.94 12.97
C SER A 462 44.75 12.58 11.58
N GLN A 463 45.24 11.53 10.93
CA GLN A 463 44.71 11.05 9.66
C GLN A 463 43.34 10.38 9.80
N LEU A 464 43.11 9.66 10.89
CA LEU A 464 41.80 9.07 11.17
C LEU A 464 40.72 10.14 11.47
N GLN A 465 41.10 11.19 12.15
CA GLN A 465 40.23 12.32 12.47
C GLN A 465 39.76 13.05 11.21
N LYS A 466 40.67 13.29 10.26
CA LYS A 466 40.31 13.88 8.95
C LYS A 466 39.38 13.03 8.13
N ARG A 467 39.49 11.69 8.22
CA ARG A 467 38.56 10.78 7.55
C ARG A 467 37.17 10.77 8.20
N MET A 468 37.07 10.91 9.51
CA MET A 468 35.78 11.03 10.22
C MET A 468 35.03 12.32 9.86
N ASP A 469 35.76 13.44 9.76
CA ASP A 469 35.16 14.73 9.39
C ASP A 469 34.56 14.69 7.97
N LEU A 470 35.21 14.02 7.04
CA LEU A 470 34.77 13.84 5.67
C LEU A 470 33.45 13.05 5.60
N LEU A 471 33.30 11.99 6.39
CA LEU A 471 32.12 11.14 6.43
C LEU A 471 30.95 11.78 7.21
N SER A 472 31.22 12.58 8.24
CA SER A 472 30.17 13.14 9.10
C SER A 472 29.58 14.44 8.58
N ILE A 473 30.33 15.19 7.77
CA ILE A 473 29.93 16.54 7.31
C ILE A 473 29.59 16.56 5.82
N ASP A 474 30.44 15.98 4.98
CA ASP A 474 30.31 16.14 3.53
C ASP A 474 29.24 15.21 2.92
N VAL A 475 29.16 13.95 3.40
CA VAL A 475 28.18 12.99 2.88
C VAL A 475 26.72 13.39 3.20
N PRO A 476 26.37 13.81 4.42
CA PRO A 476 25.01 14.29 4.71
C PRO A 476 24.61 15.55 3.94
N LYS A 477 25.56 16.50 3.77
CA LYS A 477 25.31 17.72 2.98
C LYS A 477 24.99 17.41 1.53
N ARG A 478 25.72 16.45 0.94
CA ARG A 478 25.52 16.05 -0.45
C ARG A 478 24.17 15.34 -0.64
N SER A 479 23.79 14.48 0.28
CA SER A 479 22.47 13.80 0.27
C SER A 479 21.33 14.80 0.37
N ALA A 480 21.42 15.80 1.23
CA ALA A 480 20.40 16.82 1.37
C ALA A 480 20.26 17.69 0.10
N LEU A 481 21.37 17.99 -0.56
CA LEU A 481 21.39 18.76 -1.80
C LEU A 481 20.68 18.03 -2.94
N VAL A 482 20.96 16.75 -3.13
CA VAL A 482 20.31 15.93 -4.17
C VAL A 482 18.81 15.85 -3.94
N LEU A 483 18.39 15.66 -2.70
CA LEU A 483 16.96 15.63 -2.34
C LEU A 483 16.27 16.97 -2.59
N SER A 484 16.93 18.10 -2.33
CA SER A 484 16.35 19.41 -2.59
C SER A 484 16.17 19.67 -4.08
N ILE A 485 17.16 19.35 -4.91
CA ILE A 485 17.07 19.46 -6.37
C ILE A 485 15.93 18.59 -6.91
N PHE A 486 15.77 17.37 -6.41
CA PHE A 486 14.72 16.46 -6.84
C PHE A 486 13.32 16.94 -6.42
N SER A 487 13.20 17.52 -5.23
CA SER A 487 11.96 18.13 -4.74
C SER A 487 11.52 19.30 -5.62
N GLU A 488 12.45 20.18 -5.99
CA GLU A 488 12.13 21.32 -6.85
C GLU A 488 11.85 20.88 -8.30
N LEU A 489 12.53 19.85 -8.78
CA LEU A 489 12.24 19.25 -10.08
C LEU A 489 10.80 18.71 -10.11
N SER A 490 10.37 18.01 -9.07
CA SER A 490 9.02 17.44 -8.99
C SER A 490 7.92 18.50 -8.96
N ARG A 491 8.22 19.71 -8.47
CA ARG A 491 7.28 20.84 -8.45
C ARG A 491 7.15 21.57 -9.78
N THR A 492 8.19 21.47 -10.61
CA THR A 492 8.21 22.15 -11.92
C THR A 492 7.68 21.30 -13.07
N VAL A 493 7.56 19.98 -12.86
CA VAL A 493 6.95 19.06 -13.83
C VAL A 493 5.46 19.35 -13.91
N THR A 494 4.96 19.67 -15.09
CA THR A 494 3.54 19.85 -15.39
C THR A 494 2.94 18.57 -15.94
N ASP A 495 1.62 18.48 -15.96
CA ASP A 495 0.87 17.30 -16.45
C ASP A 495 1.19 16.89 -17.90
N GLU A 496 1.80 17.80 -18.66
CA GLU A 496 2.16 17.57 -20.06
C GLU A 496 3.64 17.16 -20.27
N VAL A 497 4.43 17.09 -19.18
CA VAL A 497 5.85 16.75 -19.24
C VAL A 497 6.13 15.53 -18.41
N VAL A 498 6.73 14.52 -19.00
CA VAL A 498 7.14 13.29 -18.33
C VAL A 498 8.66 13.27 -18.22
N MET A 499 9.16 13.09 -17.02
CA MET A 499 10.59 12.93 -16.79
C MET A 499 11.01 11.49 -17.03
N ASP A 500 12.00 11.32 -17.90
CA ASP A 500 12.53 10.01 -18.27
C ASP A 500 13.75 9.62 -17.45
N ARG A 501 14.64 10.58 -17.19
CA ARG A 501 15.94 10.29 -16.60
C ARG A 501 16.53 11.50 -15.90
N PHE A 502 17.09 11.24 -14.71
CA PHE A 502 17.86 12.20 -13.94
C PHE A 502 19.18 11.54 -13.51
N GLU A 503 20.30 12.10 -13.90
CA GLU A 503 21.62 11.52 -13.68
C GLU A 503 22.59 12.56 -13.12
N GLU A 504 23.38 12.16 -12.16
CA GLU A 504 24.52 12.94 -11.72
C GLU A 504 25.65 12.82 -12.75
N THR A 505 26.26 13.94 -13.05
CA THR A 505 27.41 14.01 -13.95
C THR A 505 28.66 14.40 -13.18
N PRO A 506 29.86 14.06 -13.67
CA PRO A 506 31.11 14.53 -13.05
C PRO A 506 31.11 16.06 -12.88
N ASN A 507 31.77 16.56 -11.84
CA ASN A 507 31.86 17.97 -11.47
C ASN A 507 30.57 18.59 -10.92
N ASP A 508 29.91 17.86 -10.02
CA ASP A 508 28.72 18.31 -9.28
C ASP A 508 27.58 18.84 -10.17
N GLY A 509 27.48 18.28 -11.36
CA GLY A 509 26.40 18.58 -12.31
C GLY A 509 25.34 17.50 -12.38
N PHE A 510 24.21 17.82 -13.00
CA PHE A 510 23.12 16.86 -13.23
C PHE A 510 22.63 16.96 -14.68
N ARG A 511 22.25 15.82 -15.23
CA ARG A 511 21.60 15.74 -16.54
C ARG A 511 20.15 15.31 -16.35
N VAL A 512 19.25 16.07 -16.96
CA VAL A 512 17.81 15.81 -16.96
C VAL A 512 17.36 15.51 -18.38
N THR A 513 16.61 14.44 -18.55
CA THR A 513 15.93 14.11 -19.80
C THR A 513 14.44 13.97 -19.50
N ALA A 514 13.63 14.69 -20.27
CA ALA A 514 12.17 14.65 -20.14
C ALA A 514 11.53 14.57 -21.52
N TRP A 515 10.29 14.19 -21.57
CA TRP A 515 9.47 14.11 -22.77
C TRP A 515 8.18 14.91 -22.60
N SER A 516 7.72 15.55 -23.68
CA SER A 516 6.51 16.37 -23.68
C SER A 516 5.72 16.17 -24.97
N LEU A 517 4.41 16.32 -24.89
CA LEU A 517 3.52 16.23 -26.05
C LEU A 517 3.70 17.40 -27.03
N THR A 518 4.02 18.58 -26.55
CA THR A 518 4.18 19.77 -27.37
C THR A 518 5.53 20.45 -27.13
N GLU A 519 6.06 21.08 -28.16
CA GLU A 519 7.29 21.86 -28.05
C GLU A 519 7.14 23.04 -27.07
N LYS A 520 5.94 23.63 -27.02
CA LYS A 520 5.64 24.74 -26.14
C LYS A 520 5.73 24.34 -24.67
N SER A 521 5.19 23.20 -24.30
CA SER A 521 5.25 22.66 -22.93
C SER A 521 6.69 22.31 -22.55
N ALA A 522 7.49 21.75 -23.47
CA ALA A 522 8.90 21.49 -23.24
C ALA A 522 9.67 22.81 -22.96
N GLN A 523 9.44 23.84 -23.75
CA GLN A 523 10.08 25.15 -23.55
C GLN A 523 9.61 25.86 -22.27
N GLN A 524 8.35 25.73 -21.91
CA GLN A 524 7.82 26.25 -20.64
C GLN A 524 8.44 25.57 -19.43
N PHE A 525 8.57 24.26 -19.48
CA PHE A 525 9.26 23.50 -18.43
C PHE A 525 10.71 23.95 -18.26
N VAL A 526 11.46 24.13 -19.35
CA VAL A 526 12.85 24.63 -19.28
C VAL A 526 12.92 25.97 -18.58
N LYS A 527 12.06 26.92 -18.94
CA LYS A 527 12.03 28.25 -18.32
C LYS A 527 11.66 28.20 -16.84
N ALA A 528 10.63 27.42 -16.49
CA ALA A 528 10.22 27.24 -15.11
C ALA A 528 11.34 26.60 -14.28
N TYR A 529 11.99 25.59 -14.84
CA TYR A 529 13.07 24.88 -14.16
C TYR A 529 14.31 25.76 -13.99
N GLN A 530 14.65 26.56 -15.00
CA GLN A 530 15.75 27.52 -14.93
C GLN A 530 15.53 28.55 -13.82
N SER A 531 14.31 29.11 -13.70
CA SER A 531 13.98 30.11 -12.68
C SER A 531 14.08 29.56 -11.24
N VAL A 532 13.90 28.25 -11.06
CA VAL A 532 14.00 27.59 -9.76
C VAL A 532 15.44 27.18 -9.43
N MET A 533 16.24 26.79 -10.44
CA MET A 533 17.59 26.33 -10.24
C MET A 533 18.63 27.45 -10.10
N GLU A 534 18.40 28.59 -10.72
CA GLU A 534 19.29 29.78 -10.60
C GLU A 534 19.47 30.25 -9.14
N PRO A 535 18.43 30.38 -8.31
CA PRO A 535 18.61 30.74 -6.90
C PRO A 535 19.37 29.71 -6.08
N MET A 536 19.41 28.43 -6.53
CA MET A 536 20.14 27.34 -5.89
C MET A 536 21.62 27.27 -6.32
N GLY A 537 22.07 28.22 -7.15
CA GLY A 537 23.44 28.25 -7.65
C GLY A 537 23.69 27.33 -8.87
N TYR A 538 22.65 26.83 -9.50
CA TYR A 538 22.78 26.00 -10.70
C TYR A 538 22.36 26.74 -11.95
N LYS A 539 23.15 26.60 -13.01
CA LYS A 539 22.83 27.13 -14.34
C LYS A 539 22.41 26.00 -15.26
N VAL A 540 21.29 26.18 -15.94
CA VAL A 540 20.84 25.29 -16.99
C VAL A 540 21.64 25.55 -18.25
N VAL A 541 22.30 24.52 -18.78
CA VAL A 541 23.12 24.58 -20.00
C VAL A 541 22.77 23.38 -20.91
N ASP A 542 23.24 23.45 -22.15
CA ASP A 542 23.12 22.36 -23.15
C ASP A 542 21.64 21.91 -23.36
N VAL A 543 20.71 22.89 -23.40
CA VAL A 543 19.31 22.58 -23.63
C VAL A 543 19.08 22.19 -25.08
N THR A 544 18.55 21.00 -25.29
CA THR A 544 18.13 20.51 -26.61
C THR A 544 16.69 20.02 -26.53
N VAL A 545 15.85 20.49 -27.45
CA VAL A 545 14.46 20.04 -27.62
C VAL A 545 14.34 19.54 -29.05
N GLY A 546 13.92 18.32 -29.23
CA GLY A 546 13.77 17.75 -30.55
C GLY A 546 12.59 16.78 -30.65
N PRO A 547 11.97 16.65 -31.81
CA PRO A 547 10.88 15.71 -32.02
C PRO A 547 11.36 14.28 -31.85
N GLN A 548 10.66 13.51 -31.04
CA GLN A 548 10.96 12.09 -30.81
C GLN A 548 9.68 11.36 -30.41
N ILE A 549 9.55 10.11 -30.84
CA ILE A 549 8.45 9.24 -30.41
C ILE A 549 8.71 8.82 -28.96
N GLY A 550 7.75 9.07 -28.07
CA GLY A 550 7.80 8.68 -26.67
C GLY A 550 7.51 7.20 -26.43
N ARG A 551 7.55 6.78 -25.17
CA ARG A 551 7.36 5.37 -24.75
C ARG A 551 6.02 4.75 -25.18
N LEU A 552 4.99 5.57 -25.36
CA LEU A 552 3.65 5.13 -25.78
C LEU A 552 3.42 5.24 -27.28
N SER A 553 4.48 5.30 -28.07
CA SER A 553 4.43 5.51 -29.52
C SER A 553 3.73 6.82 -29.96
N LEU A 554 3.59 7.77 -29.03
CA LEU A 554 3.07 9.10 -29.30
C LEU A 554 4.20 10.00 -29.82
N GLN A 555 3.90 10.78 -30.84
CA GLN A 555 4.82 11.82 -31.30
C GLN A 555 4.86 12.95 -30.25
N GLY A 556 6.04 13.36 -29.90
CA GLY A 556 6.26 14.43 -28.94
C GLY A 556 7.67 14.97 -29.05
N TYR A 557 8.14 15.62 -28.02
CA TYR A 557 9.44 16.27 -27.97
C TYR A 557 10.25 15.75 -26.79
N VAL A 558 11.46 15.31 -27.07
CA VAL A 558 12.44 14.99 -26.04
C VAL A 558 13.22 16.25 -25.71
N LEU A 559 13.26 16.53 -24.46
CA LEU A 559 14.04 17.60 -23.86
C LEU A 559 15.24 17.00 -23.12
N ARG A 560 16.42 17.54 -23.35
CA ARG A 560 17.62 17.24 -22.58
C ARG A 560 18.25 18.55 -22.12
N LEU A 561 18.61 18.61 -20.85
CA LEU A 561 19.32 19.75 -20.29
C LEU A 561 20.37 19.27 -19.28
N ARG A 562 21.33 20.11 -19.02
CA ARG A 562 22.36 19.87 -18.01
C ARG A 562 22.38 21.03 -17.01
N LEU A 563 22.44 20.67 -15.74
CA LEU A 563 22.68 21.59 -14.64
C LEU A 563 24.17 21.61 -14.34
N VAL A 564 24.72 22.77 -14.22
CA VAL A 564 26.13 22.97 -13.82
C VAL A 564 26.12 23.90 -12.63
N TYR A 565 26.81 23.51 -11.57
CA TYR A 565 26.98 24.35 -10.39
C TYR A 565 27.92 25.52 -10.74
N VAL A 566 27.44 26.72 -10.50
CA VAL A 566 28.24 27.94 -10.71
C VAL A 566 28.77 28.33 -9.34
N GLN A 567 30.04 28.02 -9.07
CA GLN A 567 30.73 28.60 -7.90
C GLN A 567 30.77 30.13 -8.08
N SER A 568 30.08 30.83 -7.18
CA SER A 568 30.15 32.30 -7.08
C SER A 568 31.47 32.74 -6.42
#